data_ae7e3ff98c1100d4d392e9a49a879dc5
#
_entry.id   ae7e3ff98c1100d4d392e9a49a879dc5
#
_cell.length_a   1.000
_cell.length_b   1.000
_cell.length_c   1.000
_cell.angle_alpha   90.00
_cell.angle_beta   90.00
_cell.angle_gamma   90.00
#
_symmetry.space_group_name_H-M   'P 1'
#
loop_
_entity.id
_entity.type
_entity.pdbx_description
1 polymer ?
#
loop_
_entity_poly.entity_id
_entity_poly.type
_entity_poly.pdbx_seq_one_letter_code
_entity_poly.pdbx_strand_id
1 'polypeptide(L)'
;DKVRAREARKALGDLGWAGVEFGQDMPATEFVGYDYDAIDDAKVLAIVADGEHVDEIVAGMDAIVVLDQTPFYAEMGGQTADHGYLCDSADESVENLEGKGNALSFEVNNVQKNKGDKYMHYGKLLRGSLKVGDTVTASIDTERRAAIRRAHSATHLLDAALMKILGDHVHQAGSLVEPDRLRFDFSHF
;
A
#
# COMPACT_ATOMS: atom_id res chain seq x y z
N ASP A 1 24.80 -0.01 -4.80
CA ASP A 1 23.59 -0.06 -3.93
C ASP A 1 22.26 0.14 -4.64
N LYS A 2 22.22 0.91 -5.74
CA LYS A 2 21.00 1.01 -6.59
C LYS A 2 20.57 -0.34 -7.19
N VAL A 3 21.51 -1.24 -7.43
CA VAL A 3 21.23 -2.59 -7.96
C VAL A 3 20.58 -3.47 -6.89
N ARG A 4 21.08 -3.46 -5.65
CA ARG A 4 20.48 -4.22 -4.53
C ARG A 4 19.08 -3.73 -4.15
N ALA A 5 18.86 -2.41 -4.17
CA ALA A 5 17.52 -1.83 -3.96
C ALA A 5 16.55 -2.20 -5.09
N ARG A 6 17.05 -2.32 -6.33
CA ARG A 6 16.27 -2.72 -7.49
C ARG A 6 15.98 -4.23 -7.48
N GLU A 7 16.92 -5.05 -6.99
CA GLU A 7 16.73 -6.49 -6.81
C GLU A 7 15.80 -6.82 -5.63
N ALA A 8 15.91 -6.08 -4.51
CA ALA A 8 14.99 -6.21 -3.39
C ALA A 8 13.56 -5.76 -3.76
N ARG A 9 13.42 -4.69 -4.58
CA ARG A 9 12.13 -4.31 -5.19
C ARG A 9 11.60 -5.39 -6.13
N LYS A 10 12.47 -6.03 -6.89
CA LYS A 10 12.12 -7.11 -7.79
C LYS A 10 11.67 -8.36 -7.03
N ALA A 11 12.30 -8.67 -5.90
CA ALA A 11 11.94 -9.82 -5.06
C ALA A 11 10.62 -9.61 -4.27
N LEU A 12 10.27 -8.36 -3.93
CA LEU A 12 9.01 -8.00 -3.25
C LEU A 12 7.89 -7.61 -4.23
N GLY A 13 8.23 -7.25 -5.48
CA GLY A 13 7.30 -6.73 -6.48
C GLY A 13 7.08 -7.65 -7.68
N ASP A 14 7.76 -8.78 -7.74
CA ASP A 14 7.67 -9.72 -8.86
C ASP A 14 6.60 -10.83 -8.64
N LEU A 15 5.53 -10.51 -7.92
CA LEU A 15 4.29 -11.26 -8.01
C LEU A 15 3.56 -10.91 -9.33
N GLY A 16 4.26 -11.09 -10.45
CA GLY A 16 3.69 -11.25 -11.77
C GLY A 16 2.92 -10.08 -12.39
N TRP A 17 3.03 -8.85 -11.87
CA TRP A 17 2.35 -7.69 -12.50
C TRP A 17 3.17 -7.00 -13.60
N ALA A 18 4.46 -7.31 -13.73
CA ALA A 18 5.30 -6.77 -14.79
C ALA A 18 4.78 -7.24 -16.15
N GLY A 19 3.82 -6.52 -16.70
CA GLY A 19 3.19 -6.80 -17.98
C GLY A 19 1.66 -6.93 -17.94
N VAL A 20 1.01 -6.90 -16.79
CA VAL A 20 -0.45 -6.82 -16.72
C VAL A 20 -0.88 -5.38 -16.90
N GLU A 21 -1.51 -5.08 -18.02
CA GLU A 21 -2.10 -3.78 -18.31
C GLU A 21 -3.55 -3.73 -17.82
N PHE A 22 -3.89 -2.66 -17.12
CA PHE A 22 -5.27 -2.35 -16.80
C PHE A 22 -5.85 -1.52 -17.95
N GLY A 23 -7.05 -1.87 -18.42
CA GLY A 23 -7.70 -1.19 -19.54
C GLY A 23 -7.76 0.33 -19.35
N GLN A 24 -7.61 1.08 -20.42
CA GLN A 24 -7.70 2.55 -20.39
C GLN A 24 -9.07 3.05 -19.94
N ASP A 25 -10.11 2.21 -20.10
CA ASP A 25 -11.48 2.49 -19.70
C ASP A 25 -11.72 2.28 -18.19
N MET A 26 -10.77 1.64 -17.48
CA MET A 26 -10.86 1.49 -16.04
C MET A 26 -10.59 2.83 -15.36
N PRO A 27 -11.47 3.30 -14.46
CA PRO A 27 -11.27 4.56 -13.76
C PRO A 27 -10.02 4.52 -12.87
N ALA A 28 -9.44 5.69 -12.61
CA ALA A 28 -8.42 5.84 -11.60
C ALA A 28 -8.98 5.54 -10.21
N THR A 29 -8.15 5.04 -9.30
CA THR A 29 -8.53 4.85 -7.90
C THR A 29 -8.54 6.21 -7.19
N GLU A 30 -9.62 6.54 -6.49
CA GLU A 30 -9.66 7.70 -5.61
C GLU A 30 -8.95 7.38 -4.29
N PHE A 31 -7.91 8.16 -3.95
CA PHE A 31 -7.23 8.02 -2.67
C PHE A 31 -7.91 8.89 -1.61
N VAL A 32 -8.49 8.27 -0.59
CA VAL A 32 -9.22 8.94 0.51
C VAL A 32 -8.49 8.84 1.86
N GLY A 33 -7.29 8.30 1.88
CA GLY A 33 -6.53 7.97 3.09
C GLY A 33 -5.94 9.17 3.84
N TYR A 34 -6.18 10.41 3.41
CA TYR A 34 -5.90 11.59 4.20
C TYR A 34 -7.00 11.87 5.22
N ASP A 35 -8.24 11.50 4.90
CA ASP A 35 -9.42 11.80 5.70
C ASP A 35 -9.98 10.55 6.41
N TYR A 36 -9.74 9.35 5.84
CA TYR A 36 -10.32 8.10 6.33
C TYR A 36 -9.27 7.01 6.51
N ASP A 37 -9.33 6.30 7.63
CA ASP A 37 -8.53 5.10 7.90
C ASP A 37 -9.27 3.82 7.46
N ALA A 38 -10.57 3.91 7.24
CA ALA A 38 -11.43 2.84 6.72
C ALA A 38 -12.58 3.40 5.90
N ILE A 39 -13.04 2.62 4.91
CA ILE A 39 -14.22 2.89 4.09
C ILE A 39 -15.00 1.59 3.87
N ASP A 40 -16.33 1.66 3.82
CA ASP A 40 -17.21 0.48 3.80
C ASP A 40 -17.71 0.11 2.39
N ASP A 41 -17.45 0.94 1.41
CA ASP A 41 -18.08 0.86 0.08
C ASP A 41 -17.06 0.86 -1.08
N ALA A 42 -15.86 0.35 -0.83
CA ALA A 42 -14.86 0.19 -1.89
C ALA A 42 -15.27 -0.92 -2.85
N LYS A 43 -15.31 -0.60 -4.15
CA LYS A 43 -15.67 -1.56 -5.20
C LYS A 43 -14.43 -2.18 -5.84
N VAL A 44 -14.43 -3.49 -5.98
CA VAL A 44 -13.37 -4.23 -6.67
C VAL A 44 -13.51 -4.05 -8.18
N LEU A 45 -12.53 -3.38 -8.79
CA LEU A 45 -12.50 -3.11 -10.23
C LEU A 45 -11.78 -4.19 -11.02
N ALA A 46 -10.72 -4.77 -10.46
CA ALA A 46 -9.94 -5.82 -11.09
C ALA A 46 -9.23 -6.67 -10.03
N ILE A 47 -8.96 -7.92 -10.40
CA ILE A 47 -8.14 -8.85 -9.63
C ILE A 47 -7.12 -9.46 -10.59
N VAL A 48 -5.86 -9.53 -10.13
CA VAL A 48 -4.76 -10.18 -10.84
C VAL A 48 -4.21 -11.29 -9.96
N ALA A 49 -4.13 -12.51 -10.47
CA ALA A 49 -3.51 -13.65 -9.81
C ALA A 49 -2.62 -14.38 -10.82
N ASP A 50 -1.44 -14.82 -10.38
CA ASP A 50 -0.45 -15.50 -11.25
C ASP A 50 -0.12 -14.75 -12.57
N GLY A 51 -0.16 -13.42 -12.52
CA GLY A 51 0.13 -12.56 -13.67
C GLY A 51 -1.00 -12.40 -14.68
N GLU A 52 -2.19 -12.90 -14.39
CA GLU A 52 -3.35 -12.83 -15.27
C GLU A 52 -4.56 -12.17 -14.58
N HIS A 53 -5.39 -11.48 -15.37
CA HIS A 53 -6.68 -11.01 -14.90
C HIS A 53 -7.60 -12.20 -14.62
N VAL A 54 -8.21 -12.19 -13.45
CA VAL A 54 -9.19 -13.22 -13.03
C VAL A 54 -10.45 -12.55 -12.52
N ASP A 55 -11.58 -13.26 -12.63
CA ASP A 55 -12.87 -12.75 -12.15
C ASP A 55 -13.08 -13.02 -10.65
N GLU A 56 -12.41 -14.03 -10.11
CA GLU A 56 -12.57 -14.49 -8.73
C GLU A 56 -11.29 -15.10 -8.19
N ILE A 57 -11.06 -14.91 -6.89
CA ILE A 57 -10.03 -15.62 -6.11
C ILE A 57 -10.68 -16.30 -4.90
N VAL A 58 -10.04 -17.35 -4.40
CA VAL A 58 -10.46 -18.12 -3.23
C VAL A 58 -9.39 -18.13 -2.15
N ALA A 59 -9.78 -18.52 -0.94
CA ALA A 59 -8.88 -18.58 0.21
C ALA A 59 -7.57 -19.32 -0.08
N GLY A 60 -6.44 -18.74 0.33
CA GLY A 60 -5.09 -19.24 0.10
C GLY A 60 -4.38 -18.64 -1.12
N MET A 61 -5.08 -17.96 -2.00
CA MET A 61 -4.49 -17.33 -3.19
C MET A 61 -3.85 -15.99 -2.85
N ASP A 62 -2.66 -15.76 -3.41
CA ASP A 62 -2.04 -14.45 -3.50
C ASP A 62 -2.60 -13.70 -4.71
N ALA A 63 -2.86 -12.40 -4.56
CA ALA A 63 -3.43 -11.61 -5.63
C ALA A 63 -3.11 -10.12 -5.48
N ILE A 64 -3.41 -9.39 -6.56
CA ILE A 64 -3.46 -7.93 -6.59
C ILE A 64 -4.92 -7.53 -6.78
N VAL A 65 -5.43 -6.69 -5.90
CA VAL A 65 -6.80 -6.15 -5.98
C VAL A 65 -6.74 -4.67 -6.29
N VAL A 66 -7.49 -4.23 -7.30
CA VAL A 66 -7.67 -2.81 -7.65
C VAL A 66 -9.05 -2.38 -7.22
N LEU A 67 -9.12 -1.28 -6.47
CA LEU A 67 -10.35 -0.68 -5.95
C LEU A 67 -10.67 0.64 -6.66
N ASP A 68 -11.94 1.05 -6.67
CA ASP A 68 -12.37 2.36 -7.15
C ASP A 68 -11.96 3.51 -6.21
N GLN A 69 -11.93 3.23 -4.90
CA GLN A 69 -11.45 4.14 -3.86
C GLN A 69 -10.69 3.38 -2.78
N THR A 70 -9.74 4.03 -2.11
CA THR A 70 -8.90 3.37 -1.12
C THR A 70 -8.38 4.32 -0.03
N PRO A 71 -8.36 3.88 1.25
CA PRO A 71 -7.65 4.58 2.31
C PRO A 71 -6.16 4.24 2.36
N PHE A 72 -5.71 3.23 1.59
CA PHE A 72 -4.32 2.74 1.62
C PHE A 72 -3.38 3.67 0.88
N TYR A 73 -2.35 4.18 1.56
CA TYR A 73 -1.26 4.91 0.95
C TYR A 73 -0.37 3.94 0.16
N ALA A 74 -0.16 4.24 -1.12
CA ALA A 74 0.78 3.48 -1.96
C ALA A 74 2.23 3.89 -1.66
N GLU A 75 3.16 2.96 -1.83
CA GLU A 75 4.59 3.25 -1.71
C GLU A 75 5.01 4.34 -2.70
N MET A 76 5.38 5.49 -2.19
CA MET A 76 5.90 6.60 -2.99
C MET A 76 6.71 7.59 -2.13
N GLY A 77 7.58 8.38 -2.76
CA GLY A 77 8.34 9.42 -2.09
C GLY A 77 9.25 8.93 -0.97
N GLY A 78 9.63 7.65 -0.97
CA GLY A 78 10.44 7.02 0.08
C GLY A 78 9.64 6.52 1.28
N GLN A 79 8.33 6.76 1.34
CA GLN A 79 7.46 6.20 2.36
C GLN A 79 6.94 4.83 1.93
N THR A 80 6.97 3.85 2.86
CA THR A 80 6.40 2.52 2.64
C THR A 80 4.88 2.57 2.61
N ALA A 81 4.28 1.58 1.93
CA ALA A 81 2.83 1.44 1.83
C ALA A 81 2.18 1.08 3.17
N ASP A 82 0.88 1.38 3.26
CA ASP A 82 0.06 0.84 4.33
C ASP A 82 -0.18 -0.65 4.19
N HIS A 83 -0.46 -1.26 5.32
CA HIS A 83 -0.99 -2.61 5.45
C HIS A 83 -2.41 -2.54 6.01
N GLY A 84 -3.15 -3.63 5.90
CA GLY A 84 -4.51 -3.73 6.45
C GLY A 84 -5.30 -4.85 5.80
N TYR A 85 -6.63 -4.68 5.74
CA TYR A 85 -7.53 -5.74 5.30
C TYR A 85 -8.64 -5.21 4.39
N LEU A 86 -9.10 -6.09 3.49
CA LEU A 86 -10.37 -5.95 2.78
C LEU A 86 -11.31 -7.05 3.30
N CYS A 87 -12.49 -6.65 3.79
CA CYS A 87 -13.47 -7.53 4.42
C CYS A 87 -14.86 -7.34 3.81
N ASP A 88 -15.78 -8.28 4.05
CA ASP A 88 -17.15 -8.26 3.54
C ASP A 88 -18.12 -7.38 4.35
N SER A 89 -17.78 -7.00 5.56
CA SER A 89 -18.57 -6.10 6.40
C SER A 89 -17.72 -5.31 7.36
N ALA A 90 -18.17 -4.09 7.67
CA ALA A 90 -17.70 -3.32 8.79
C ALA A 90 -18.23 -3.96 10.09
N ASP A 91 -17.47 -4.85 10.70
CA ASP A 91 -17.71 -5.17 12.10
C ASP A 91 -17.03 -4.07 12.94
N GLU A 92 -17.82 -3.32 13.71
CA GLU A 92 -17.39 -2.11 14.43
C GLU A 92 -16.36 -2.38 15.53
N SER A 93 -15.96 -3.63 15.76
CA SER A 93 -14.96 -3.95 16.76
C SER A 93 -13.55 -3.88 16.15
N VAL A 94 -12.75 -2.97 16.65
CA VAL A 94 -11.31 -2.79 16.34
C VAL A 94 -10.49 -4.09 16.59
N GLU A 95 -11.04 -5.06 17.30
CA GLU A 95 -10.47 -6.39 17.51
C GLU A 95 -10.54 -7.28 16.26
N ASN A 96 -11.26 -6.88 15.23
CA ASN A 96 -11.44 -7.65 13.98
C ASN A 96 -10.54 -7.23 12.81
N LEU A 97 -9.50 -6.43 13.04
CA LEU A 97 -8.52 -6.08 11.99
C LEU A 97 -7.88 -7.31 11.32
N GLU A 98 -7.84 -8.46 12.02
CA GLU A 98 -7.41 -9.73 11.45
C GLU A 98 -8.55 -10.48 10.71
N GLY A 99 -9.73 -9.88 10.56
CA GLY A 99 -10.90 -10.51 9.92
C GLY A 99 -11.39 -11.77 10.62
N LYS A 100 -11.11 -11.94 11.91
CA LYS A 100 -11.62 -13.05 12.72
C LYS A 100 -13.12 -12.86 12.91
N GLY A 101 -13.93 -13.57 12.18
CA GLY A 101 -15.39 -13.46 12.23
C GLY A 101 -16.02 -13.09 10.88
N ASN A 102 -15.28 -12.45 9.98
CA ASN A 102 -15.78 -12.14 8.64
C ASN A 102 -15.72 -13.36 7.71
N ALA A 103 -16.71 -13.48 6.81
CA ALA A 103 -16.75 -14.53 5.80
C ALA A 103 -15.65 -14.31 4.75
N LEU A 104 -15.27 -13.04 4.48
CA LEU A 104 -14.20 -12.62 3.58
C LEU A 104 -13.12 -11.89 4.36
N SER A 105 -11.86 -12.24 4.13
CA SER A 105 -10.70 -11.48 4.62
C SER A 105 -9.54 -11.58 3.63
N PHE A 106 -9.17 -10.44 3.05
CA PHE A 106 -7.98 -10.28 2.21
C PHE A 106 -6.97 -9.41 2.95
N GLU A 107 -5.81 -9.97 3.28
CA GLU A 107 -4.71 -9.25 3.94
C GLU A 107 -3.91 -8.46 2.90
N VAL A 108 -3.82 -7.14 3.07
CA VAL A 108 -3.01 -6.25 2.24
C VAL A 108 -1.67 -6.03 2.91
N ASN A 109 -0.59 -6.40 2.24
CA ASN A 109 0.79 -6.27 2.74
C ASN A 109 1.67 -5.31 1.93
N ASN A 110 1.20 -4.82 0.80
CA ASN A 110 1.84 -3.77 0.01
C ASN A 110 0.81 -3.08 -0.89
N VAL A 111 1.07 -1.84 -1.23
CA VAL A 111 0.26 -1.07 -2.19
C VAL A 111 1.20 -0.30 -3.11
N GLN A 112 0.99 -0.46 -4.41
CA GLN A 112 1.72 0.27 -5.46
C GLN A 112 0.73 1.06 -6.31
N LYS A 113 1.16 2.18 -6.84
CA LYS A 113 0.38 2.99 -7.78
C LYS A 113 1.03 2.93 -9.16
N ASN A 114 0.24 2.61 -10.18
CA ASN A 114 0.73 2.63 -11.56
C ASN A 114 0.59 4.03 -12.19
N LYS A 115 1.06 4.18 -13.44
CA LYS A 115 0.99 5.45 -14.18
C LYS A 115 -0.43 5.92 -14.50
N GLY A 116 -1.42 5.02 -14.43
CA GLY A 116 -2.83 5.33 -14.64
C GLY A 116 -3.60 5.60 -13.34
N ASP A 117 -2.88 5.92 -12.26
CA ASP A 117 -3.43 6.19 -10.94
C ASP A 117 -4.30 5.05 -10.38
N LYS A 118 -4.01 3.81 -10.77
CA LYS A 118 -4.64 2.63 -10.21
C LYS A 118 -3.82 2.14 -9.03
N TYR A 119 -4.46 2.01 -7.87
CA TYR A 119 -3.85 1.51 -6.64
C TYR A 119 -3.99 -0.01 -6.61
N MET A 120 -2.86 -0.69 -6.66
CA MET A 120 -2.74 -2.14 -6.66
C MET A 120 -2.45 -2.60 -5.23
N HIS A 121 -3.41 -3.31 -4.64
CA HIS A 121 -3.31 -3.86 -3.29
C HIS A 121 -2.82 -5.28 -3.39
N TYR A 122 -1.57 -5.51 -2.98
CA TYR A 122 -0.92 -6.82 -2.97
C TYR A 122 -1.22 -7.53 -1.67
N GLY A 123 -1.58 -8.80 -1.75
CA GLY A 123 -1.85 -9.56 -0.55
C GLY A 123 -2.32 -10.97 -0.80
N LYS A 124 -2.94 -11.53 0.23
CA LYS A 124 -3.46 -12.90 0.24
C LYS A 124 -4.89 -12.93 0.73
N LEU A 125 -5.72 -13.69 0.04
CA LEU A 125 -7.06 -14.02 0.52
C LEU A 125 -6.96 -15.10 1.61
N LEU A 126 -7.25 -14.72 2.85
CA LEU A 126 -7.17 -15.61 4.01
C LEU A 126 -8.42 -16.45 4.16
N ARG A 127 -9.59 -15.90 3.81
CA ARG A 127 -10.91 -16.56 3.93
C ARG A 127 -11.89 -16.09 2.87
N GLY A 128 -12.84 -16.97 2.54
CA GLY A 128 -13.92 -16.66 1.63
C GLY A 128 -13.50 -16.68 0.17
N SER A 129 -14.26 -15.95 -0.64
CA SER A 129 -13.97 -15.67 -2.04
C SER A 129 -14.17 -14.18 -2.33
N LEU A 130 -13.40 -13.65 -3.26
CA LEU A 130 -13.49 -12.25 -3.69
C LEU A 130 -13.65 -12.21 -5.21
N LYS A 131 -14.62 -11.43 -5.68
CA LYS A 131 -14.96 -11.30 -7.10
C LYS A 131 -14.83 -9.86 -7.57
N VAL A 132 -14.52 -9.70 -8.85
CA VAL A 132 -14.64 -8.40 -9.51
C VAL A 132 -16.09 -7.93 -9.43
N GLY A 133 -16.29 -6.68 -9.02
CA GLY A 133 -17.61 -6.09 -8.78
C GLY A 133 -18.11 -6.18 -7.35
N ASP A 134 -17.47 -6.97 -6.48
CA ASP A 134 -17.80 -6.99 -5.05
C ASP A 134 -17.53 -5.64 -4.40
N THR A 135 -18.32 -5.34 -3.37
CA THR A 135 -18.09 -4.21 -2.47
C THR A 135 -17.46 -4.71 -1.18
N VAL A 136 -16.39 -4.07 -0.74
CA VAL A 136 -15.65 -4.45 0.45
C VAL A 136 -15.43 -3.27 1.39
N THR A 137 -15.28 -3.56 2.66
CA THR A 137 -14.71 -2.63 3.64
C THR A 137 -13.19 -2.70 3.54
N ALA A 138 -12.57 -1.55 3.26
CA ALA A 138 -11.12 -1.40 3.19
C ALA A 138 -10.64 -0.64 4.43
N SER A 139 -9.79 -1.25 5.25
CA SER A 139 -9.26 -0.66 6.49
C SER A 139 -7.77 -0.83 6.63
N ILE A 140 -7.07 0.25 7.00
CA ILE A 140 -5.63 0.24 7.20
C ILE A 140 -5.28 -0.13 8.65
N ASP A 141 -4.03 -0.61 8.84
CA ASP A 141 -3.39 -0.70 10.15
C ASP A 141 -3.04 0.71 10.65
N THR A 142 -3.87 1.24 11.53
CA THR A 142 -3.76 2.61 12.04
C THR A 142 -2.53 2.81 12.93
N GLU A 143 -2.10 1.78 13.68
CA GLU A 143 -0.90 1.86 14.51
C GLU A 143 0.36 1.95 13.63
N ARG A 144 0.42 1.11 12.59
CA ARG A 144 1.47 1.18 11.58
C ARG A 144 1.51 2.54 10.88
N ARG A 145 0.36 3.07 10.42
CA ARG A 145 0.25 4.39 9.81
C ARG A 145 0.74 5.49 10.76
N ALA A 146 0.36 5.45 12.03
CA ALA A 146 0.79 6.43 13.03
C ALA A 146 2.31 6.37 13.25
N ALA A 147 2.91 5.19 13.27
CA ALA A 147 4.36 5.02 13.36
C ALA A 147 5.09 5.60 12.12
N ILE A 148 4.61 5.30 10.92
CA ILE A 148 5.13 5.86 9.66
C ILE A 148 5.04 7.40 9.66
N ARG A 149 3.92 7.98 10.08
CA ARG A 149 3.74 9.44 10.17
C ARG A 149 4.75 10.09 11.11
N ARG A 150 5.06 9.46 12.25
CA ARG A 150 6.11 9.95 13.17
C ARG A 150 7.49 9.90 12.52
N ALA A 151 7.83 8.80 11.85
CA ALA A 151 9.09 8.64 11.14
C ALA A 151 9.21 9.65 9.97
N HIS A 152 8.13 9.92 9.24
CA HIS A 152 8.07 10.91 8.16
C HIS A 152 8.35 12.33 8.71
N SER A 153 7.68 12.72 9.79
CA SER A 153 7.93 14.02 10.45
C SER A 153 9.37 14.13 10.97
N ALA A 154 9.90 13.06 11.55
CA ALA A 154 11.29 13.01 12.00
C ALA A 154 12.28 13.18 10.84
N THR A 155 11.97 12.66 9.64
CA THR A 155 12.79 12.85 8.44
C THR A 155 12.91 14.33 8.06
N HIS A 156 11.82 15.09 8.09
CA HIS A 156 11.84 16.53 7.81
C HIS A 156 12.60 17.33 8.89
N LEU A 157 12.47 16.94 10.15
CA LEU A 157 13.24 17.57 11.25
C LEU A 157 14.73 17.30 11.10
N LEU A 158 15.11 16.09 10.69
CA LEU A 158 16.50 15.71 10.44
C LEU A 158 17.09 16.51 9.28
N ASP A 159 16.37 16.63 8.16
CA ASP A 159 16.78 17.43 7.00
C ASP A 159 17.05 18.90 7.40
N ALA A 160 16.10 19.52 8.10
CA ALA A 160 16.24 20.89 8.58
C ALA A 160 17.43 21.05 9.57
N ALA A 161 17.66 20.07 10.44
CA ALA A 161 18.79 20.09 11.38
C ALA A 161 20.13 19.94 10.63
N LEU A 162 20.21 19.07 9.63
CA LEU A 162 21.42 18.89 8.83
C LEU A 162 21.76 20.17 8.05
N MET A 163 20.79 20.80 7.40
CA MET A 163 21.01 22.09 6.72
C MET A 163 21.46 23.18 7.70
N LYS A 164 20.88 23.24 8.89
CA LYS A 164 21.25 24.25 9.91
C LYS A 164 22.66 24.06 10.46
N ILE A 165 23.13 22.83 10.61
CA ILE A 165 24.40 22.49 11.25
C ILE A 165 25.54 22.40 10.24
N LEU A 166 25.29 21.79 9.09
CA LEU A 166 26.29 21.50 8.06
C LEU A 166 26.33 22.55 6.94
N GLY A 167 25.24 23.27 6.73
CA GLY A 167 25.11 24.33 5.73
C GLY A 167 24.12 24.02 4.61
N ASP A 168 23.79 25.06 3.85
CA ASP A 168 22.76 25.02 2.78
C ASP A 168 23.13 24.15 1.58
N HIS A 169 24.36 23.63 1.51
CA HIS A 169 24.80 22.70 0.46
C HIS A 169 24.30 21.27 0.69
N VAL A 170 23.74 20.98 1.86
CA VAL A 170 23.12 19.69 2.15
C VAL A 170 21.83 19.55 1.37
N HIS A 171 21.77 18.53 0.52
CA HIS A 171 20.57 18.20 -0.26
C HIS A 171 20.21 16.75 -0.08
N GLN A 172 18.91 16.48 0.06
CA GLN A 172 18.39 15.13 0.11
C GLN A 172 18.70 14.39 -1.20
N ALA A 173 19.37 13.25 -1.09
CA ALA A 173 19.65 12.34 -2.20
C ALA A 173 18.69 11.16 -2.25
N GLY A 174 18.08 10.81 -1.12
CA GLY A 174 17.10 9.75 -0.98
C GLY A 174 16.57 9.65 0.44
N SER A 175 15.45 8.96 0.60
CA SER A 175 14.89 8.64 1.92
C SER A 175 14.17 7.30 1.91
N LEU A 176 14.05 6.70 3.07
CA LEU A 176 13.19 5.55 3.33
C LEU A 176 12.52 5.79 4.69
N VAL A 177 11.19 5.72 4.70
CA VAL A 177 10.38 5.94 5.90
C VAL A 177 9.56 4.67 6.15
N GLU A 178 9.86 4.00 7.24
CA GLU A 178 9.24 2.76 7.71
C GLU A 178 8.67 2.95 9.13
N PRO A 179 7.86 2.04 9.65
CA PRO A 179 7.25 2.20 10.98
C PRO A 179 8.27 2.30 12.12
N ASP A 180 9.38 1.58 12.02
CA ASP A 180 10.39 1.38 13.05
C ASP A 180 11.70 2.13 12.80
N ARG A 181 11.88 2.68 11.59
CA ARG A 181 13.11 3.39 11.20
C ARG A 181 12.87 4.38 10.07
N LEU A 182 13.82 5.29 9.94
CA LEU A 182 13.99 6.11 8.75
C LEU A 182 15.44 6.00 8.25
N ARG A 183 15.63 6.16 6.94
CA ARG A 183 16.93 6.40 6.31
C ARG A 183 16.85 7.71 5.56
N PHE A 184 17.88 8.51 5.70
CA PHE A 184 18.02 9.79 5.01
C PHE A 184 19.40 9.85 4.35
N ASP A 185 19.43 9.85 3.04
CA ASP A 185 20.65 9.96 2.24
C ASP A 185 20.82 11.41 1.81
N PHE A 186 21.96 12.01 2.04
CA PHE A 186 22.20 13.41 1.71
C PHE A 186 23.61 13.62 1.13
N SER A 187 23.78 14.70 0.37
CA SER A 187 25.08 15.13 -0.14
C SER A 187 25.78 16.01 0.88
N HIS A 188 27.06 15.73 1.11
CA HIS A 188 27.97 16.54 1.90
C HIS A 188 29.38 16.34 1.38
N PHE A 189 30.24 17.37 1.48
CA PHE A 189 31.65 17.32 1.08
C PHE A 189 32.56 17.29 2.29
#